data_684fb6a4aab0140891e68b4574523ad6
#
_entry.id   684fb6a4aab0140891e68b4574523ad6
#
_cell.length_a   1.000
_cell.length_b   1.000
_cell.length_c   1.000
_cell.angle_alpha   90.00
_cell.angle_beta   90.00
_cell.angle_gamma   90.00
#
_symmetry.space_group_name_H-M   'P 1'
#
loop_
_entity.id
_entity.type
_entity.pdbx_description
1 polymer ?
#
loop_
_entity_poly.entity_id
_entity_poly.type
_entity_poly.pdbx_seq_one_letter_code
_entity_poly.pdbx_strand_id
1 'polypeptide(L)'
;MLLCCQIYQEAESSLGYDCDCLIEADNNENNYAATPVSHPTLKNLILVGNSDSNQGIRLRRGTEVEIENAEVCGNGSALAVESAETENALKDGVSKLTDATHLHY
;
A
#
# COMPACT_ATOMS: atom_id res chain seq x y z
N MET A 1 -12.74 -7.20 17.71
CA MET A 1 -12.59 -8.43 16.90
C MET A 1 -11.50 -8.22 15.87
N LEU A 2 -10.58 -9.15 15.81
CA LEU A 2 -9.51 -9.09 14.82
C LEU A 2 -9.98 -9.80 13.54
N LEU A 3 -9.92 -9.08 12.44
CA LEU A 3 -10.21 -9.64 11.12
C LEU A 3 -8.89 -9.85 10.39
N CYS A 4 -8.69 -11.03 9.83
CA CYS A 4 -7.55 -11.33 8.98
C CYS A 4 -7.98 -11.21 7.52
N CYS A 5 -7.34 -10.33 6.78
CA CYS A 5 -7.60 -10.13 5.36
C CYS A 5 -6.47 -10.74 4.56
N GLN A 6 -6.80 -11.68 3.67
CA GLN A 6 -5.84 -12.32 2.77
C GLN A 6 -6.19 -11.95 1.34
N ILE A 7 -5.21 -11.41 0.62
CA ILE A 7 -5.38 -11.03 -0.79
C ILE A 7 -4.33 -11.76 -1.61
N TYR A 8 -4.79 -12.51 -2.61
CA TYR A 8 -3.94 -13.22 -3.55
C TYR A 8 -4.18 -12.68 -4.93
N GLN A 9 -3.10 -12.33 -5.61
CA GLN A 9 -3.16 -11.86 -6.97
C GLN A 9 -3.11 -13.04 -7.92
N GLU A 10 -4.06 -13.12 -8.86
CA GLU A 10 -4.08 -14.15 -9.88
C GLU A 10 -2.85 -14.07 -10.78
N ALA A 11 -2.58 -15.16 -11.52
CA ALA A 11 -1.51 -15.15 -12.49
C ALA A 11 -1.71 -14.03 -13.50
N GLU A 12 -0.64 -13.32 -13.83
CA GLU A 12 -0.68 -12.16 -14.72
C GLU A 12 -1.38 -12.45 -16.05
N SER A 13 -1.17 -13.64 -16.61
CA SER A 13 -1.79 -14.04 -17.86
C SER A 13 -3.32 -14.13 -17.81
N SER A 14 -3.92 -14.21 -16.64
CA SER A 14 -5.37 -14.29 -16.48
C SER A 14 -6.05 -12.96 -16.19
N LEU A 15 -5.29 -11.89 -15.97
CA LEU A 15 -5.83 -10.60 -15.55
C LEU A 15 -6.24 -9.69 -16.72
N GLY A 16 -5.66 -9.86 -17.88
CA GLY A 16 -6.05 -9.14 -19.10
C GLY A 16 -5.65 -7.68 -19.19
N TYR A 17 -5.10 -7.07 -18.15
CA TYR A 17 -4.62 -5.69 -18.12
C TYR A 17 -3.64 -5.51 -16.94
N ASP A 18 -3.06 -4.31 -16.82
CA ASP A 18 -2.09 -4.02 -15.77
C ASP A 18 -2.70 -4.13 -14.39
N CYS A 19 -2.18 -5.07 -13.61
CA CYS A 19 -2.49 -5.23 -12.19
C CYS A 19 -1.16 -5.13 -11.44
N ASP A 20 -0.64 -3.93 -11.31
CA ASP A 20 0.72 -3.67 -10.86
C ASP A 20 0.88 -3.61 -9.34
N CYS A 21 -0.21 -3.69 -8.59
CA CYS A 21 -0.18 -3.73 -7.13
C CYS A 21 -1.43 -4.43 -6.57
N LEU A 22 -1.35 -4.86 -5.31
CA LEU A 22 -2.49 -5.47 -4.64
C LEU A 22 -3.38 -4.42 -3.97
N ILE A 23 -2.77 -3.40 -3.38
CA ILE A 23 -3.48 -2.28 -2.76
C ILE A 23 -2.88 -0.99 -3.27
N GLU A 24 -3.74 -0.08 -3.69
CA GLU A 24 -3.36 1.28 -4.04
C GLU A 24 -4.19 2.26 -3.23
N ALA A 25 -3.53 3.21 -2.59
CA ALA A 25 -4.18 4.26 -1.84
C ALA A 25 -3.70 5.61 -2.36
N ASP A 26 -4.66 6.45 -2.76
CA ASP A 26 -4.41 7.78 -3.28
C ASP A 26 -5.23 8.80 -2.50
N ASN A 27 -4.74 10.03 -2.38
CA ASN A 27 -5.55 11.14 -1.92
C ASN A 27 -6.26 11.78 -3.12
N ASN A 28 -5.68 12.82 -3.71
CA ASN A 28 -6.33 13.54 -4.81
C ASN A 28 -5.33 13.84 -5.91
N GLU A 29 -5.62 13.39 -7.13
CA GLU A 29 -4.70 13.55 -8.26
C GLU A 29 -4.50 15.00 -8.70
N ASN A 30 -5.46 15.87 -8.42
CA ASN A 30 -5.41 17.28 -8.81
C ASN A 30 -4.87 18.18 -7.69
N ASN A 31 -4.85 17.68 -6.46
CA ASN A 31 -4.30 18.40 -5.31
C ASN A 31 -3.93 17.40 -4.23
N TYR A 32 -2.65 17.08 -4.11
CA TYR A 32 -2.16 16.08 -3.16
C TYR A 32 -2.36 16.47 -1.69
N ALA A 33 -2.61 17.75 -1.42
CA ALA A 33 -2.89 18.26 -0.07
C ALA A 33 -4.39 18.49 0.19
N ALA A 34 -5.25 18.04 -0.70
CA ALA A 34 -6.70 18.25 -0.57
C ALA A 34 -7.23 17.61 0.71
N THR A 35 -8.16 18.33 1.36
CA THR A 35 -8.79 17.85 2.59
C THR A 35 -10.26 17.56 2.37
N PRO A 36 -10.84 16.57 3.09
CA PRO A 36 -10.18 15.67 4.04
C PRO A 36 -9.19 14.73 3.34
N VAL A 37 -8.06 14.46 4.00
CA VAL A 37 -7.02 13.61 3.44
C VAL A 37 -7.39 12.15 3.60
N SER A 38 -7.21 11.35 2.55
CA SER A 38 -7.34 9.91 2.61
C SER A 38 -6.43 9.34 3.70
N HIS A 39 -6.98 8.54 4.61
CA HIS A 39 -6.23 7.97 5.73
C HIS A 39 -6.80 6.60 6.11
N PRO A 40 -6.64 5.58 5.25
CA PRO A 40 -7.13 4.25 5.58
C PRO A 40 -6.34 3.62 6.71
N THR A 41 -7.02 2.77 7.49
CA THR A 41 -6.40 1.93 8.49
C THR A 41 -6.49 0.48 8.04
N LEU A 42 -5.33 -0.15 7.84
CA LEU A 42 -5.22 -1.51 7.34
C LEU A 42 -4.58 -2.37 8.42
N LYS A 43 -5.27 -3.41 8.85
CA LYS A 43 -4.80 -4.30 9.92
C LYS A 43 -4.90 -5.76 9.53
N ASN A 44 -3.93 -6.54 10.00
CA ASN A 44 -3.94 -8.00 9.87
C ASN A 44 -4.03 -8.44 8.40
N LEU A 45 -3.07 -7.97 7.59
CA LEU A 45 -3.03 -8.23 6.16
C LEU A 45 -2.04 -9.35 5.83
N ILE A 46 -2.45 -10.21 4.91
CA ILE A 46 -1.56 -11.12 4.20
C ILE A 46 -1.76 -10.89 2.71
N LEU A 47 -0.74 -10.37 2.05
CA LEU A 47 -0.79 -10.03 0.63
C LEU A 47 0.20 -10.89 -0.13
N VAL A 48 -0.29 -11.59 -1.15
CA VAL A 48 0.53 -12.47 -1.98
C VAL A 48 0.44 -12.03 -3.42
N GLY A 49 1.54 -11.50 -3.95
CA GLY A 49 1.62 -11.03 -5.32
C GLY A 49 1.96 -12.15 -6.31
N ASN A 50 2.05 -11.78 -7.57
CA ASN A 50 2.23 -12.72 -8.68
C ASN A 50 3.47 -12.44 -9.53
N SER A 51 4.25 -11.40 -9.24
CA SER A 51 5.34 -11.00 -10.11
C SER A 51 6.38 -10.16 -9.38
N ASP A 52 7.66 -10.40 -9.67
CA ASP A 52 8.76 -9.60 -9.13
C ASP A 52 8.78 -8.17 -9.67
N SER A 53 8.02 -7.86 -10.69
CA SER A 53 7.92 -6.50 -11.24
C SER A 53 6.79 -5.68 -10.61
N ASN A 54 5.94 -6.30 -9.81
CA ASN A 54 4.78 -5.65 -9.22
C ASN A 54 5.06 -5.19 -7.79
N GLN A 55 4.17 -4.34 -7.28
CA GLN A 55 4.24 -3.79 -5.93
C GLN A 55 3.14 -4.38 -5.05
N GLY A 56 3.41 -4.53 -3.76
CA GLY A 56 2.39 -4.98 -2.83
C GLY A 56 1.40 -3.86 -2.51
N ILE A 57 1.86 -2.86 -1.76
CA ILE A 57 1.07 -1.69 -1.38
C ILE A 57 1.68 -0.47 -2.05
N ARG A 58 0.84 0.34 -2.68
CA ARG A 58 1.25 1.55 -3.36
C ARG A 58 0.52 2.74 -2.76
N LEU A 59 1.29 3.68 -2.20
CA LEU A 59 0.77 4.89 -1.57
C LEU A 59 1.15 6.09 -2.43
N ARG A 60 0.17 6.90 -2.83
CA ARG A 60 0.39 7.99 -3.78
C ARG A 60 -0.42 9.23 -3.44
N ARG A 61 -0.04 10.33 -4.09
CA ARG A 61 -0.86 11.54 -4.22
C ARG A 61 -1.27 12.14 -2.90
N GLY A 62 -0.39 12.06 -1.91
CA GLY A 62 -0.60 12.69 -0.62
C GLY A 62 -1.43 11.89 0.37
N THR A 63 -1.71 10.61 0.11
CA THR A 63 -2.45 9.81 1.07
C THR A 63 -1.69 9.67 2.39
N GLU A 64 -2.43 9.60 3.49
CA GLU A 64 -1.97 9.13 4.79
C GLU A 64 -2.44 7.68 4.94
N VAL A 65 -1.86 6.95 5.88
CA VAL A 65 -2.23 5.55 6.12
C VAL A 65 -1.77 5.09 7.51
N GLU A 66 -2.50 4.15 8.09
CA GLU A 66 -2.01 3.32 9.19
C GLU A 66 -2.04 1.88 8.75
N ILE A 67 -0.88 1.23 8.78
CA ILE A 67 -0.74 -0.20 8.46
C ILE A 67 -0.21 -0.91 9.70
N GLU A 68 -0.93 -1.92 10.15
CA GLU A 68 -0.60 -2.67 11.35
C GLU A 68 -0.69 -4.16 11.10
N ASN A 69 0.37 -4.89 11.43
CA ASN A 69 0.47 -6.33 11.28
C ASN A 69 0.21 -6.79 9.83
N ALA A 70 1.16 -6.50 8.94
CA ALA A 70 1.07 -6.84 7.52
C ALA A 70 2.24 -7.71 7.08
N GLU A 71 1.94 -8.73 6.29
CA GLU A 71 2.91 -9.53 5.56
C GLU A 71 2.65 -9.38 4.06
N VAL A 72 3.71 -9.09 3.31
CA VAL A 72 3.61 -8.91 1.86
C VAL A 72 4.72 -9.72 1.20
N CYS A 73 4.35 -10.57 0.26
CA CYS A 73 5.31 -11.40 -0.47
C CYS A 73 4.87 -11.59 -1.92
N GLY A 74 5.77 -12.13 -2.73
CA GLY A 74 5.47 -12.41 -4.14
C GLY A 74 5.50 -11.16 -5.02
N ASN A 75 6.08 -10.05 -4.54
CA ASN A 75 6.22 -8.81 -5.29
C ASN A 75 7.69 -8.38 -5.31
N GLY A 76 8.07 -7.57 -6.28
CA GLY A 76 9.42 -6.99 -6.32
C GLY A 76 9.62 -5.92 -5.25
N SER A 77 8.55 -5.24 -4.86
CA SER A 77 8.55 -4.25 -3.79
C SER A 77 7.32 -4.45 -2.93
N ALA A 78 7.51 -4.56 -1.61
CA ALA A 78 6.39 -4.73 -0.69
C ALA A 78 5.58 -3.43 -0.53
N LEU A 79 6.27 -2.29 -0.51
CA LEU A 79 5.67 -0.98 -0.33
C LEU A 79 6.32 0.03 -1.29
N ALA A 80 5.50 0.76 -2.00
CA ALA A 80 5.94 1.89 -2.83
C ALA A 80 5.28 3.17 -2.34
N VAL A 81 6.07 4.22 -2.19
CA VAL A 81 5.62 5.54 -1.73
C VAL A 81 5.96 6.55 -2.80
N GLU A 82 4.95 7.21 -3.35
CA GLU A 82 5.12 8.17 -4.43
C GLU A 82 4.63 9.55 -4.00
N SER A 83 5.37 10.56 -4.36
CA SER A 83 5.22 11.99 -4.06
C SER A 83 5.77 12.39 -2.70
N ALA A 84 6.21 13.64 -2.63
CA ALA A 84 6.78 14.22 -1.41
C ALA A 84 5.76 14.29 -0.28
N GLU A 85 4.51 14.60 -0.59
CA GLU A 85 3.44 14.71 0.41
C GLU A 85 3.17 13.38 1.09
N THR A 86 3.12 12.30 0.31
CA THR A 86 2.93 10.94 0.83
C THR A 86 4.10 10.52 1.71
N GLU A 87 5.32 10.77 1.24
CA GLU A 87 6.55 10.43 1.97
C GLU A 87 6.67 11.23 3.25
N ASN A 88 6.33 12.52 3.23
CA ASN A 88 6.39 13.38 4.40
C ASN A 88 5.42 12.93 5.49
N ALA A 89 4.24 12.43 5.14
CA ALA A 89 3.30 11.89 6.12
C ALA A 89 3.91 10.73 6.91
N LEU A 90 4.70 9.88 6.25
CA LEU A 90 5.44 8.82 6.94
C LEU A 90 6.58 9.35 7.81
N LYS A 91 7.36 10.29 7.30
CA LYS A 91 8.47 10.91 8.04
C LYS A 91 7.99 11.65 9.27
N ASP A 92 6.86 12.33 9.18
CA ASP A 92 6.32 13.14 10.26
C ASP A 92 5.51 12.33 11.28
N GLY A 93 5.32 11.04 11.05
CA GLY A 93 4.58 10.17 11.96
C GLY A 93 3.06 10.28 11.86
N VAL A 94 2.56 10.99 10.87
CA VAL A 94 1.12 11.05 10.57
C VAL A 94 0.64 9.74 10.01
N SER A 95 1.42 9.16 9.09
CA SER A 95 1.23 7.79 8.62
C SER A 95 2.12 6.85 9.42
N LYS A 96 1.62 5.65 9.75
CA LYS A 96 2.32 4.72 10.64
C LYS A 96 2.37 3.32 10.06
N LEU A 97 3.52 2.68 10.26
CA LEU A 97 3.73 1.27 9.93
C LEU A 97 4.12 0.55 11.22
N THR A 98 3.28 -0.39 11.67
CA THR A 98 3.48 -1.12 12.92
C THR A 98 3.43 -2.62 12.65
N ASP A 99 4.41 -3.38 13.17
CA ASP A 99 4.51 -4.82 12.93
C ASP A 99 4.41 -5.16 11.43
N ALA A 100 5.15 -4.43 10.64
CA ALA A 100 5.18 -4.55 9.18
C ALA A 100 6.63 -4.68 8.73
N THR A 101 7.32 -5.72 9.19
CA THR A 101 8.77 -5.89 9.06
C THR A 101 9.25 -6.04 7.62
N HIS A 102 8.38 -6.42 6.72
CA HIS A 102 8.71 -6.60 5.30
C HIS A 102 8.35 -5.39 4.43
N LEU A 103 7.87 -4.30 5.04
CA LEU A 103 7.51 -3.10 4.30
C LEU A 103 8.67 -2.12 4.29
N HIS A 104 9.36 -2.05 3.16
CA HIS A 104 10.43 -1.08 2.91
C HIS A 104 10.05 -0.20 1.73
N TYR A 105 10.38 1.07 1.81
CA TYR A 105 10.13 2.00 0.72
C TYR A 105 11.34 2.87 0.40
#